data_0fb4722fc614aa5e3bb17a8afbbd9e72
#
_entry.id   0fb4722fc614aa5e3bb17a8afbbd9e72
#
_cell.length_a   1.000
_cell.length_b   1.000
_cell.length_c   1.000
_cell.angle_alpha   90.00
_cell.angle_beta   90.00
_cell.angle_gamma   90.00
#
_symmetry.space_group_name_H-M   'P 1'
#
loop_
_entity.id
_entity.type
_entity.pdbx_description
1 polymer ?
#
loop_
_entity_poly.entity_id
_entity_poly.type
_entity_poly.pdbx_seq_one_letter_code
_entity_poly.pdbx_strand_id
1 'polypeptide(L)'
;MNPKDFVEIKYGQWWDHVSPKAAKMKHARNVRACLDAVDYHNQKNRPLNVLLIHGSGRSSFSSAAQELSNSQLLLRSAVEPFRGKSGYQITEIALREYNVEPCEGCYSTSSALCGFPCNCFPWDPMQKLYPLVLKCDVMLCSTGVNQSAMSTRLKTFLDRLISLDGGFFVAADQYEQKGPEWRDKCIALAAGLASKGQLHYDARMWGRVAAYIITSKDEKNSARTVVRNFKTPLSYIELVAQSLRDGNADYGFFHAPRHWYAGAWADPNEELCRDKQHFSADPKFLKRAEIVVKAAIQLAQELRINPVPFDGGARTNRT
;
A
#
# COMPACT_ATOMS: atom_id res chain seq x y z
N MET A 1 -17.15 26.25 5.79
CA MET A 1 -15.93 26.45 5.00
C MET A 1 -16.32 26.28 3.53
N ASN A 2 -16.05 27.28 2.71
CA ASN A 2 -16.42 27.25 1.29
C ASN A 2 -15.55 26.21 0.57
N PRO A 3 -16.09 25.35 -0.33
CA PRO A 3 -15.30 24.42 -1.11
C PRO A 3 -14.17 25.08 -1.91
N LYS A 4 -14.33 26.33 -2.32
CA LYS A 4 -13.25 27.13 -2.91
C LYS A 4 -12.13 27.38 -1.91
N ASP A 5 -12.46 27.70 -0.66
CA ASP A 5 -11.49 27.96 0.39
C ASP A 5 -10.72 26.68 0.75
N PHE A 6 -11.38 25.52 0.70
CA PHE A 6 -10.73 24.25 0.95
C PHE A 6 -9.74 23.87 -0.18
N VAL A 7 -10.12 24.10 -1.43
CA VAL A 7 -9.24 23.90 -2.59
C VAL A 7 -8.11 24.92 -2.59
N GLU A 8 -8.41 26.20 -2.30
CA GLU A 8 -7.42 27.28 -2.23
C GLU A 8 -6.44 27.08 -1.07
N ILE A 9 -6.91 26.67 0.11
CA ILE A 9 -6.03 26.37 1.25
C ILE A 9 -5.08 25.21 0.93
N LYS A 10 -5.55 24.14 0.31
CA LYS A 10 -4.70 23.01 -0.06
C LYS A 10 -3.70 23.33 -1.16
N TYR A 11 -4.12 24.06 -2.16
CA TYR A 11 -3.25 24.46 -3.26
C TYR A 11 -2.42 25.68 -2.91
N GLY A 12 -2.87 26.58 -2.04
CA GLY A 12 -2.18 27.81 -1.67
C GLY A 12 -0.97 27.58 -0.78
N GLN A 13 -1.05 26.72 0.23
CA GLN A 13 0.07 26.51 1.16
C GLN A 13 1.31 25.85 0.54
N TRP A 14 1.12 25.02 -0.49
CA TRP A 14 2.21 24.27 -1.14
C TRP A 14 2.49 24.71 -2.56
N TRP A 15 1.59 25.49 -3.17
CA TRP A 15 1.58 25.75 -4.60
C TRP A 15 1.40 27.23 -4.96
N ASP A 16 1.87 28.12 -4.12
CA ASP A 16 1.79 29.59 -4.35
C ASP A 16 2.27 30.04 -5.74
N HIS A 17 3.01 29.15 -6.44
CA HIS A 17 3.54 29.42 -7.77
C HIS A 17 2.86 28.62 -8.88
N VAL A 18 1.87 27.77 -8.56
CA VAL A 18 1.24 26.87 -9.55
C VAL A 18 -0.21 27.27 -9.78
N SER A 19 -0.52 27.58 -11.03
CA SER A 19 -1.90 27.89 -11.39
C SER A 19 -2.83 26.69 -11.22
N PRO A 20 -4.11 26.87 -10.82
CA PRO A 20 -5.11 25.81 -10.75
C PRO A 20 -5.24 25.02 -12.07
N LYS A 21 -5.07 25.70 -13.21
CA LYS A 21 -5.05 25.06 -14.54
C LYS A 21 -3.90 24.07 -14.68
N ALA A 22 -2.68 24.43 -14.23
CA ALA A 22 -1.54 23.52 -14.28
C ALA A 22 -1.75 22.31 -13.36
N ALA A 23 -2.31 22.51 -12.16
CA ALA A 23 -2.64 21.42 -11.24
C ALA A 23 -3.66 20.45 -11.85
N LYS A 24 -4.71 20.95 -12.48
CA LYS A 24 -5.72 20.18 -13.17
C LYS A 24 -5.13 19.37 -14.35
N MET A 25 -4.31 20.01 -15.17
CA MET A 25 -3.63 19.32 -16.28
C MET A 25 -2.67 18.24 -15.78
N LYS A 26 -1.96 18.48 -14.69
CA LYS A 26 -1.07 17.48 -14.09
C LYS A 26 -1.86 16.31 -13.54
N HIS A 27 -2.95 16.59 -12.82
CA HIS A 27 -3.83 15.55 -12.30
C HIS A 27 -4.43 14.69 -13.44
N ALA A 28 -4.92 15.28 -14.52
CA ALA A 28 -5.42 14.53 -15.67
C ALA A 28 -4.38 13.57 -16.27
N ARG A 29 -3.10 13.98 -16.33
CA ARG A 29 -2.01 13.08 -16.74
C ARG A 29 -1.81 11.93 -15.76
N ASN A 30 -1.91 12.19 -14.45
CA ASN A 30 -1.79 11.16 -13.42
C ASN A 30 -2.95 10.15 -13.51
N VAL A 31 -4.17 10.64 -13.74
CA VAL A 31 -5.35 9.79 -14.00
C VAL A 31 -5.10 8.87 -15.20
N ARG A 32 -4.64 9.43 -16.32
CA ARG A 32 -4.35 8.65 -17.52
C ARG A 32 -3.33 7.55 -17.27
N ALA A 33 -2.22 7.87 -16.59
CA ALA A 33 -1.20 6.90 -16.24
C ALA A 33 -1.73 5.76 -15.35
N CYS A 34 -2.66 6.07 -14.45
CA CYS A 34 -3.33 5.07 -13.62
C CYS A 34 -4.29 4.19 -14.41
N LEU A 35 -5.08 4.76 -15.33
CA LEU A 35 -5.98 4.00 -16.21
C LEU A 35 -5.20 3.08 -17.15
N ASP A 36 -4.13 3.58 -17.77
CA ASP A 36 -3.23 2.77 -18.61
C ASP A 36 -2.63 1.60 -17.80
N ALA A 37 -2.38 1.80 -16.50
CA ALA A 37 -1.89 0.75 -15.61
C ALA A 37 -2.95 -0.31 -15.31
N VAL A 38 -4.21 0.08 -15.13
CA VAL A 38 -5.34 -0.84 -14.98
C VAL A 38 -5.55 -1.65 -16.27
N ASP A 39 -5.54 -0.97 -17.42
CA ASP A 39 -5.68 -1.63 -18.72
C ASP A 39 -4.55 -2.64 -18.95
N TYR A 40 -3.31 -2.28 -18.60
CA TYR A 40 -2.19 -3.21 -18.67
C TYR A 40 -2.40 -4.41 -17.73
N HIS A 41 -2.87 -4.18 -16.48
CA HIS A 41 -3.12 -5.27 -15.53
C HIS A 41 -4.14 -6.27 -16.07
N ASN A 42 -5.15 -5.82 -16.80
CA ASN A 42 -6.20 -6.65 -17.36
C ASN A 42 -5.79 -7.45 -18.60
N GLN A 43 -4.59 -7.22 -19.16
CA GLN A 43 -4.09 -8.01 -20.30
C GLN A 43 -3.79 -9.45 -19.87
N LYS A 44 -4.27 -10.42 -20.66
CA LYS A 44 -4.11 -11.86 -20.36
C LYS A 44 -2.66 -12.36 -20.55
N ASN A 45 -1.99 -11.90 -21.62
CA ASN A 45 -0.68 -12.41 -22.06
C ASN A 45 0.45 -11.47 -21.64
N ARG A 46 0.61 -11.22 -20.34
CA ARG A 46 1.69 -10.42 -19.79
C ARG A 46 2.42 -11.19 -18.68
N PRO A 47 3.67 -10.84 -18.36
CA PRO A 47 4.35 -11.42 -17.21
C PRO A 47 3.60 -11.11 -15.91
N LEU A 48 3.81 -11.93 -14.89
CA LEU A 48 3.34 -11.64 -13.53
C LEU A 48 4.18 -10.50 -12.95
N ASN A 49 3.52 -9.40 -12.58
CA ASN A 49 4.20 -8.24 -12.02
C ASN A 49 4.29 -8.36 -10.50
N VAL A 50 5.49 -8.44 -10.00
CA VAL A 50 5.82 -8.48 -8.57
C VAL A 50 6.42 -7.15 -8.17
N LEU A 51 5.73 -6.42 -7.30
CA LEU A 51 6.15 -5.13 -6.78
C LEU A 51 6.71 -5.29 -5.37
N LEU A 52 7.99 -4.98 -5.20
CA LEU A 52 8.65 -4.97 -3.90
C LEU A 52 8.63 -3.56 -3.33
N ILE A 53 8.07 -3.40 -2.13
CA ILE A 53 8.01 -2.12 -1.40
C ILE A 53 8.83 -2.22 -0.13
N HIS A 54 9.90 -1.45 -0.05
CA HIS A 54 10.76 -1.39 1.12
C HIS A 54 10.45 -0.16 1.98
N GLY A 55 9.84 -0.40 3.15
CA GLY A 55 9.41 0.63 4.08
C GLY A 55 10.51 1.18 4.98
N SER A 56 11.74 0.64 4.94
CA SER A 56 12.82 1.11 5.81
C SER A 56 13.14 2.59 5.59
N GLY A 57 13.23 3.35 6.68
CA GLY A 57 13.66 4.75 6.67
C GLY A 57 15.18 4.95 6.63
N ARG A 58 15.97 3.88 6.71
CA ARG A 58 17.45 3.98 6.63
C ARG A 58 17.85 4.56 5.30
N SER A 59 18.61 5.66 5.32
CA SER A 59 19.09 6.35 4.14
C SER A 59 20.60 6.17 3.96
N SER A 60 21.07 6.29 2.73
CA SER A 60 22.50 6.27 2.39
C SER A 60 23.31 7.45 2.98
N PHE A 61 22.64 8.42 3.61
CA PHE A 61 23.27 9.63 4.13
C PHE A 61 23.71 9.54 5.59
N SER A 62 23.29 8.54 6.38
CA SER A 62 23.83 8.34 7.73
C SER A 62 25.02 7.38 7.68
N SER A 63 26.04 7.63 8.48
CA SER A 63 27.24 6.80 8.58
C SER A 63 26.98 5.33 8.93
N ALA A 64 25.81 5.05 9.54
CA ALA A 64 25.31 3.70 9.80
C ALA A 64 24.42 3.15 8.68
N ALA A 65 24.19 3.90 7.60
CA ALA A 65 23.05 3.71 6.70
C ALA A 65 23.42 3.43 5.26
N GLN A 66 24.69 3.31 4.94
CA GLN A 66 25.11 2.81 3.61
C GLN A 66 24.63 1.37 3.35
N GLU A 67 23.99 0.76 4.34
CA GLU A 67 23.60 -0.62 4.31
C GLU A 67 22.08 -0.76 4.28
N LEU A 68 21.64 -1.72 3.50
CA LEU A 68 20.22 -2.06 3.38
C LEU A 68 19.70 -2.58 4.74
N SER A 69 18.41 -2.34 5.01
CA SER A 69 17.80 -2.89 6.22
C SER A 69 17.66 -4.42 6.14
N ASN A 70 17.67 -5.09 7.27
CA ASN A 70 17.48 -6.54 7.33
C ASN A 70 16.19 -7.00 6.64
N SER A 71 15.08 -6.26 6.79
CA SER A 71 13.82 -6.58 6.11
C SER A 71 13.94 -6.46 4.60
N GLN A 72 14.68 -5.47 4.10
CA GLN A 72 14.93 -5.31 2.66
C GLN A 72 15.83 -6.43 2.11
N LEU A 73 16.93 -6.75 2.81
CA LEU A 73 17.83 -7.84 2.42
C LEU A 73 17.09 -9.17 2.38
N LEU A 74 16.30 -9.48 3.42
CA LEU A 74 15.57 -10.73 3.51
C LEU A 74 14.54 -10.85 2.39
N LEU A 75 13.79 -9.79 2.07
CA LEU A 75 12.85 -9.80 0.94
C LEU A 75 13.57 -9.97 -0.40
N ARG A 76 14.68 -9.27 -0.63
CA ARG A 76 15.49 -9.42 -1.84
C ARG A 76 15.95 -10.86 -2.04
N SER A 77 16.53 -11.46 -0.98
CA SER A 77 17.00 -12.85 -1.03
C SER A 77 15.86 -13.84 -1.31
N ALA A 78 14.70 -13.64 -0.70
CA ALA A 78 13.54 -14.51 -0.90
C ALA A 78 12.94 -14.42 -2.31
N VAL A 79 13.10 -13.30 -3.00
CA VAL A 79 12.59 -13.07 -4.37
C VAL A 79 13.62 -13.48 -5.43
N GLU A 80 14.89 -13.61 -5.08
CA GLU A 80 15.98 -13.91 -6.00
C GLU A 80 15.70 -15.11 -6.94
N PRO A 81 15.05 -16.22 -6.47
CA PRO A 81 14.73 -17.34 -7.35
C PRO A 81 13.79 -17.01 -8.52
N PHE A 82 13.14 -15.86 -8.52
CA PHE A 82 12.21 -15.41 -9.58
C PHE A 82 12.83 -14.34 -10.50
N ARG A 83 13.94 -13.71 -10.09
CA ARG A 83 14.62 -12.70 -10.92
C ARG A 83 15.16 -13.29 -12.21
N GLY A 84 14.99 -12.55 -13.28
CA GLY A 84 15.48 -12.95 -14.61
C GLY A 84 14.74 -14.12 -15.27
N LYS A 85 13.78 -14.74 -14.59
CA LYS A 85 12.97 -15.79 -15.21
C LYS A 85 11.89 -15.19 -16.13
N SER A 86 11.73 -15.81 -17.30
CA SER A 86 10.62 -15.48 -18.20
C SER A 86 9.28 -15.68 -17.46
N GLY A 87 8.35 -14.79 -17.66
CA GLY A 87 7.05 -14.84 -17.01
C GLY A 87 6.94 -14.01 -15.73
N TYR A 88 8.03 -13.43 -15.20
CA TYR A 88 7.99 -12.52 -14.05
C TYR A 88 8.62 -11.18 -14.39
N GLN A 89 7.98 -10.11 -13.98
CA GLN A 89 8.53 -8.76 -13.98
C GLN A 89 8.61 -8.25 -12.56
N ILE A 90 9.81 -8.07 -12.04
CA ILE A 90 10.04 -7.63 -10.66
C ILE A 90 10.42 -6.16 -10.68
N THR A 91 9.63 -5.34 -9.99
CA THR A 91 9.88 -3.91 -9.77
C THR A 91 10.15 -3.68 -8.30
N GLU A 92 11.18 -2.93 -7.97
CA GLU A 92 11.61 -2.69 -6.60
C GLU A 92 11.60 -1.20 -6.28
N ILE A 93 10.99 -0.83 -5.15
CA ILE A 93 10.83 0.53 -4.66
C ILE A 93 11.33 0.62 -3.22
N ALA A 94 12.29 1.48 -2.98
CA ALA A 94 12.72 1.86 -1.63
C ALA A 94 12.06 3.19 -1.26
N LEU A 95 11.07 3.17 -0.36
CA LEU A 95 10.28 4.35 0.00
C LEU A 95 11.12 5.50 0.59
N ARG A 96 12.32 5.21 1.09
CA ARG A 96 13.27 6.24 1.55
C ARG A 96 13.72 7.20 0.44
N GLU A 97 13.61 6.77 -0.82
CA GLU A 97 14.00 7.57 -1.99
C GLU A 97 12.89 8.50 -2.47
N TYR A 98 11.72 8.39 -1.85
CA TYR A 98 10.53 9.15 -2.20
C TYR A 98 10.05 9.97 -1.00
N ASN A 99 9.96 11.28 -1.19
CA ASN A 99 9.36 12.16 -0.19
C ASN A 99 7.85 12.23 -0.43
N VAL A 100 7.15 11.19 0.00
CA VAL A 100 5.69 11.10 -0.12
C VAL A 100 5.04 11.87 1.01
N GLU A 101 4.15 12.79 0.68
CA GLU A 101 3.39 13.56 1.65
C GLU A 101 2.35 12.68 2.36
N PRO A 102 2.13 12.86 3.67
CA PRO A 102 1.11 12.14 4.42
C PRO A 102 -0.28 12.35 3.83
N CYS A 103 -1.17 11.36 4.01
CA CYS A 103 -2.58 11.51 3.65
C CYS A 103 -3.25 12.55 4.54
N GLU A 104 -3.99 13.48 3.94
CA GLU A 104 -4.72 14.51 4.69
C GLU A 104 -6.08 14.08 5.22
N GLY A 105 -6.42 12.81 5.03
CA GLY A 105 -7.66 12.26 5.58
C GLY A 105 -8.94 12.83 4.98
N CYS A 106 -8.91 13.38 3.76
CA CYS A 106 -10.13 13.90 3.10
C CYS A 106 -11.25 12.86 3.10
N TYR A 107 -10.88 11.59 2.97
CA TYR A 107 -11.77 10.46 2.99
C TYR A 107 -12.58 10.36 4.30
N SER A 108 -12.02 10.74 5.44
CA SER A 108 -12.71 10.69 6.73
C SER A 108 -13.88 11.67 6.83
N THR A 109 -13.85 12.75 6.05
CA THR A 109 -14.98 13.68 5.95
C THR A 109 -16.06 13.14 5.00
N SER A 110 -15.65 12.63 3.85
CA SER A 110 -16.50 11.93 2.89
C SER A 110 -15.62 11.19 1.88
N SER A 111 -15.97 9.94 1.56
CA SER A 111 -15.31 9.17 0.52
C SER A 111 -15.34 9.88 -0.83
N ALA A 112 -16.37 10.69 -1.09
CA ALA A 112 -16.50 11.50 -2.31
C ALA A 112 -15.45 12.60 -2.45
N LEU A 113 -14.72 12.95 -1.37
CA LEU A 113 -13.68 13.98 -1.41
C LEU A 113 -12.31 13.42 -1.81
N CYS A 114 -12.15 12.11 -1.85
CA CYS A 114 -10.90 11.48 -2.24
C CYS A 114 -10.85 11.27 -3.76
N GLY A 115 -9.99 11.99 -4.46
CA GLY A 115 -9.83 11.89 -5.92
C GLY A 115 -9.06 10.63 -6.35
N PHE A 116 -9.22 10.22 -7.61
CA PHE A 116 -8.47 9.11 -8.22
C PHE A 116 -7.52 9.60 -9.32
N PRO A 117 -6.22 9.30 -9.25
CA PRO A 117 -5.49 9.08 -7.99
C PRO A 117 -5.57 10.33 -7.12
N CYS A 118 -5.03 10.31 -5.90
CA CYS A 118 -5.11 11.45 -5.00
C CYS A 118 -4.77 12.80 -5.67
N ASN A 119 -5.72 13.72 -5.66
CA ASN A 119 -5.59 15.03 -6.30
C ASN A 119 -5.04 16.12 -5.37
N CYS A 120 -4.90 15.83 -4.06
CA CYS A 120 -4.36 16.79 -3.09
C CYS A 120 -2.91 17.15 -3.40
N PHE A 121 -2.15 16.22 -3.96
CA PHE A 121 -0.72 16.36 -4.22
C PHE A 121 -0.37 15.89 -5.64
N PRO A 122 -0.73 16.65 -6.69
CA PRO A 122 -0.58 16.18 -8.08
C PRO A 122 0.89 16.03 -8.54
N TRP A 123 1.86 16.65 -7.86
CA TRP A 123 3.29 16.53 -8.14
C TRP A 123 4.05 15.62 -7.16
N ASP A 124 3.39 15.14 -6.13
CA ASP A 124 3.96 14.22 -5.14
C ASP A 124 4.52 12.96 -5.82
N PRO A 125 5.66 12.43 -5.35
CA PRO A 125 6.23 11.18 -5.88
C PRO A 125 5.27 9.99 -5.84
N MET A 126 4.27 9.98 -4.96
CA MET A 126 3.24 8.95 -4.92
C MET A 126 2.50 8.79 -6.25
N GLN A 127 2.39 9.87 -7.04
CA GLN A 127 1.79 9.83 -8.38
C GLN A 127 2.54 8.90 -9.36
N LYS A 128 3.83 8.65 -9.11
CA LYS A 128 4.62 7.67 -9.87
C LYS A 128 4.44 6.25 -9.34
N LEU A 129 4.08 6.11 -8.07
CA LEU A 129 3.92 4.82 -7.41
C LEU A 129 2.54 4.20 -7.65
N TYR A 130 1.48 5.02 -7.77
CA TYR A 130 0.12 4.53 -8.06
C TYR A 130 0.04 3.62 -9.28
N PRO A 131 0.58 3.99 -10.45
CA PRO A 131 0.56 3.10 -11.61
C PRO A 131 1.28 1.77 -11.38
N LEU A 132 2.33 1.74 -10.55
CA LEU A 132 3.05 0.51 -10.23
C LEU A 132 2.20 -0.42 -9.37
N VAL A 133 1.48 0.14 -8.38
CA VAL A 133 0.53 -0.64 -7.57
C VAL A 133 -0.63 -1.15 -8.43
N LEU A 134 -1.16 -0.33 -9.32
CA LEU A 134 -2.24 -0.73 -10.22
C LEU A 134 -1.83 -1.79 -11.24
N LYS A 135 -0.56 -1.84 -11.64
CA LYS A 135 -0.01 -2.86 -12.54
C LYS A 135 0.31 -4.18 -11.87
N CYS A 136 0.62 -4.17 -10.57
CA CYS A 136 1.13 -5.37 -9.91
C CYS A 136 0.05 -6.46 -9.77
N ASP A 137 0.50 -7.70 -9.78
CA ASP A 137 -0.28 -8.87 -9.36
C ASP A 137 0.01 -9.22 -7.91
N VAL A 138 1.26 -9.00 -7.50
CA VAL A 138 1.74 -9.27 -6.14
C VAL A 138 2.46 -8.04 -5.60
N MET A 139 2.07 -7.57 -4.44
CA MET A 139 2.74 -6.54 -3.67
C MET A 139 3.41 -7.15 -2.44
N LEU A 140 4.73 -7.15 -2.41
CA LEU A 140 5.53 -7.65 -1.30
C LEU A 140 6.12 -6.48 -0.53
N CYS A 141 5.67 -6.28 0.71
CA CYS A 141 6.17 -5.19 1.54
C CYS A 141 7.17 -5.69 2.57
N SER A 142 8.25 -4.97 2.76
CA SER A 142 9.21 -5.21 3.84
C SER A 142 9.29 -4.03 4.79
N THR A 143 9.27 -4.30 6.11
CA THR A 143 9.36 -3.26 7.14
C THR A 143 10.07 -3.75 8.39
N GLY A 144 10.71 -2.82 9.09
CA GLY A 144 11.07 -3.03 10.49
C GLY A 144 9.91 -2.64 11.41
N VAL A 145 9.89 -3.19 12.61
CA VAL A 145 9.01 -2.74 13.68
C VAL A 145 9.61 -1.49 14.33
N ASN A 146 8.87 -0.38 14.28
CA ASN A 146 9.21 0.89 14.90
C ASN A 146 8.11 1.28 15.90
N GLN A 147 8.45 1.43 17.18
CA GLN A 147 7.46 1.80 18.21
C GLN A 147 6.17 0.96 18.12
N SER A 148 6.33 -0.35 18.04
CA SER A 148 5.21 -1.32 17.95
C SER A 148 4.36 -1.25 16.67
N ALA A 149 4.80 -0.52 15.66
CA ALA A 149 4.10 -0.34 14.39
C ALA A 149 5.04 -0.57 13.20
N MET A 150 4.48 -0.59 12.01
CA MET A 150 5.27 -0.52 10.78
C MET A 150 6.00 0.82 10.67
N SER A 151 7.01 0.89 9.80
CA SER A 151 7.71 2.16 9.55
C SER A 151 6.75 3.25 9.06
N THR A 152 6.98 4.49 9.47
CA THR A 152 6.18 5.66 9.07
C THR A 152 6.07 5.78 7.54
N ARG A 153 7.17 5.53 6.81
CA ARG A 153 7.16 5.61 5.34
C ARG A 153 6.24 4.58 4.70
N LEU A 154 6.21 3.34 5.22
CA LEU A 154 5.29 2.32 4.74
C LEU A 154 3.85 2.70 5.10
N LYS A 155 3.60 3.19 6.32
CA LYS A 155 2.27 3.65 6.72
C LYS A 155 1.77 4.79 5.83
N THR A 156 2.60 5.81 5.57
CA THR A 156 2.27 6.91 4.66
C THR A 156 1.93 6.40 3.26
N PHE A 157 2.74 5.49 2.71
CA PHE A 157 2.47 4.89 1.40
C PHE A 157 1.11 4.18 1.37
N LEU A 158 0.82 3.35 2.38
CA LEU A 158 -0.44 2.59 2.46
C LEU A 158 -1.65 3.50 2.65
N ASP A 159 -1.57 4.51 3.51
CA ASP A 159 -2.66 5.47 3.72
C ASP A 159 -3.02 6.21 2.43
N ARG A 160 -2.03 6.45 1.57
CA ARG A 160 -2.24 7.09 0.27
C ARG A 160 -2.91 6.18 -0.76
N LEU A 161 -2.88 4.85 -0.58
CA LEU A 161 -3.55 3.90 -1.48
C LEU A 161 -5.08 4.02 -1.44
N ILE A 162 -5.64 4.62 -0.39
CA ILE A 162 -7.09 4.84 -0.27
C ILE A 162 -7.69 5.52 -1.51
N SER A 163 -6.92 6.38 -2.18
CA SER A 163 -7.34 7.03 -3.41
C SER A 163 -7.43 6.10 -4.63
N LEU A 164 -6.87 4.89 -4.55
CA LEU A 164 -6.96 3.88 -5.60
C LEU A 164 -8.12 2.91 -5.39
N ASP A 165 -8.58 2.74 -4.16
CA ASP A 165 -9.67 1.82 -3.82
C ASP A 165 -11.05 2.35 -4.18
N GLY A 166 -11.10 3.35 -5.00
CA GLY A 166 -12.37 3.84 -5.43
C GLY A 166 -13.07 4.65 -4.36
N GLY A 167 -12.49 5.74 -3.99
CA GLY A 167 -13.33 6.80 -3.49
C GLY A 167 -14.57 6.83 -4.38
N PHE A 168 -15.71 7.09 -3.82
CA PHE A 168 -16.95 7.20 -4.55
C PHE A 168 -16.80 8.23 -5.68
N PHE A 169 -16.40 7.77 -6.86
CA PHE A 169 -16.29 8.61 -8.02
C PHE A 169 -17.63 8.65 -8.73
N VAL A 170 -18.40 9.59 -8.36
CA VAL A 170 -19.21 10.27 -9.35
C VAL A 170 -18.20 10.77 -10.38
N ALA A 171 -18.34 10.33 -11.60
CA ALA A 171 -17.36 10.54 -12.66
C ALA A 171 -16.74 11.94 -12.58
N ALA A 172 -15.42 12.03 -12.63
CA ALA A 172 -14.71 13.31 -12.48
C ALA A 172 -15.28 14.38 -13.44
N ASP A 173 -15.78 13.96 -14.57
CA ASP A 173 -16.51 14.77 -15.56
C ASP A 173 -17.73 15.51 -14.99
N GLN A 174 -18.39 14.95 -13.98
CA GLN A 174 -19.50 15.63 -13.32
C GLN A 174 -19.02 16.72 -12.34
N TYR A 175 -17.78 16.66 -11.89
CA TYR A 175 -17.21 17.72 -11.05
C TYR A 175 -16.88 19.00 -11.81
N GLU A 176 -16.57 18.87 -13.09
CA GLU A 176 -16.16 20.02 -13.92
C GLU A 176 -17.29 20.99 -14.24
N GLN A 177 -18.53 20.52 -14.22
CA GLN A 177 -19.68 21.28 -14.67
C GLN A 177 -20.44 22.03 -13.57
N LYS A 178 -20.13 21.81 -12.31
CA LYS A 178 -20.98 22.29 -11.21
C LYS A 178 -20.17 23.05 -10.16
N GLY A 179 -20.54 24.30 -9.92
CA GLY A 179 -19.93 25.24 -8.99
C GLY A 179 -19.82 24.78 -7.52
N PRO A 180 -19.62 25.72 -6.58
CA PRO A 180 -19.18 25.44 -5.20
C PRO A 180 -20.11 24.56 -4.34
N GLU A 181 -21.31 24.32 -4.75
CA GLU A 181 -22.27 23.41 -4.08
C GLU A 181 -22.03 21.93 -4.34
N TRP A 182 -21.07 21.58 -5.18
CA TRP A 182 -20.87 20.21 -5.62
C TRP A 182 -20.55 19.23 -4.48
N ARG A 183 -19.83 19.70 -3.46
CA ARG A 183 -19.46 18.88 -2.29
C ARG A 183 -20.68 18.31 -1.60
N ASP A 184 -21.63 19.18 -1.25
CA ASP A 184 -22.81 18.78 -0.50
C ASP A 184 -23.74 17.92 -1.36
N LYS A 185 -23.79 18.20 -2.66
CA LYS A 185 -24.51 17.36 -3.64
C LYS A 185 -23.89 15.98 -3.78
N CYS A 186 -22.55 15.87 -3.79
CA CYS A 186 -21.86 14.58 -3.84
C CYS A 186 -22.05 13.79 -2.56
N ILE A 187 -22.01 14.43 -1.40
CA ILE A 187 -22.30 13.78 -0.11
C ILE A 187 -23.73 13.26 -0.09
N ALA A 188 -24.70 14.09 -0.50
CA ALA A 188 -26.10 13.70 -0.58
C ALA A 188 -26.35 12.56 -1.58
N LEU A 189 -25.71 12.62 -2.75
CA LEU A 189 -25.78 11.56 -3.74
C LEU A 189 -25.17 10.25 -3.23
N ALA A 190 -23.99 10.30 -2.61
CA ALA A 190 -23.37 9.14 -2.00
C ALA A 190 -24.26 8.51 -0.92
N ALA A 191 -24.82 9.32 -0.03
CA ALA A 191 -25.76 8.86 0.98
C ALA A 191 -27.04 8.26 0.36
N GLY A 192 -27.57 8.88 -0.68
CA GLY A 192 -28.73 8.39 -1.39
C GLY A 192 -28.51 7.07 -2.13
N LEU A 193 -27.32 6.86 -2.68
CA LEU A 193 -26.93 5.59 -3.32
C LEU A 193 -26.61 4.51 -2.30
N ALA A 194 -25.96 4.85 -1.19
CA ALA A 194 -25.70 3.93 -0.10
C ALA A 194 -27.00 3.39 0.51
N SER A 195 -27.97 4.26 0.75
CA SER A 195 -29.29 3.86 1.28
C SER A 195 -30.07 2.92 0.36
N LYS A 196 -29.77 2.92 -0.94
CA LYS A 196 -30.38 2.05 -1.95
C LYS A 196 -29.55 0.80 -2.22
N GLY A 197 -28.43 0.58 -1.54
CA GLY A 197 -27.51 -0.50 -1.85
C GLY A 197 -26.83 -0.37 -3.23
N GLN A 198 -26.83 0.83 -3.79
CA GLN A 198 -26.32 1.12 -5.15
C GLN A 198 -24.95 1.81 -5.13
N LEU A 199 -24.26 1.79 -3.99
CA LEU A 199 -22.93 2.34 -3.88
C LEU A 199 -21.95 1.33 -4.50
N HIS A 200 -21.46 1.63 -5.68
CA HIS A 200 -20.46 0.82 -6.36
C HIS A 200 -19.07 1.40 -6.12
N TYR A 201 -18.18 0.58 -5.58
CA TYR A 201 -16.75 0.88 -5.52
C TYR A 201 -16.07 0.26 -6.72
N ASP A 202 -15.23 1.01 -7.40
CA ASP A 202 -14.44 0.52 -8.53
C ASP A 202 -13.28 -0.40 -8.12
N ALA A 203 -13.29 -0.99 -7.00
CA ALA A 203 -12.31 -1.97 -6.44
C ALA A 203 -11.10 -2.25 -7.38
N ARG A 204 -10.41 -1.16 -7.81
CA ARG A 204 -9.36 -1.23 -8.85
C ARG A 204 -8.16 -2.07 -8.45
N MET A 205 -8.03 -2.33 -7.15
CA MET A 205 -6.98 -3.21 -6.62
C MET A 205 -7.47 -4.63 -6.34
N TRP A 206 -8.72 -4.93 -6.67
CA TRP A 206 -9.27 -6.27 -6.47
C TRP A 206 -8.52 -7.34 -7.26
N GLY A 207 -8.32 -8.50 -6.66
CA GLY A 207 -7.65 -9.63 -7.28
C GLY A 207 -6.12 -9.60 -7.20
N ARG A 208 -5.52 -8.58 -6.55
CA ARG A 208 -4.08 -8.56 -6.27
C ARG A 208 -3.77 -9.27 -4.97
N VAL A 209 -2.53 -9.71 -4.84
CA VAL A 209 -2.07 -10.41 -3.64
C VAL A 209 -1.07 -9.54 -2.88
N ALA A 210 -1.20 -9.48 -1.55
CA ALA A 210 -0.21 -8.84 -0.69
C ALA A 210 0.44 -9.85 0.27
N ALA A 211 1.75 -9.64 0.55
CA ALA A 211 2.46 -10.38 1.58
C ALA A 211 3.59 -9.54 2.19
N TYR A 212 4.08 -9.94 3.36
CA TYR A 212 4.89 -9.07 4.21
C TYR A 212 6.10 -9.76 4.79
N ILE A 213 7.25 -9.06 4.80
CA ILE A 213 8.46 -9.45 5.52
C ILE A 213 8.71 -8.42 6.62
N ILE A 214 8.67 -8.86 7.87
CA ILE A 214 8.72 -7.98 9.04
C ILE A 214 9.91 -8.36 9.90
N THR A 215 10.74 -7.38 10.25
CA THR A 215 11.87 -7.61 11.12
C THR A 215 11.74 -6.80 12.42
N SER A 216 12.13 -7.39 13.54
CA SER A 216 12.12 -6.74 14.85
C SER A 216 13.45 -6.96 15.54
N LYS A 217 13.75 -6.09 16.50
CA LYS A 217 14.87 -6.30 17.43
C LYS A 217 14.57 -7.40 18.43
N ASP A 218 13.30 -7.59 18.78
CA ASP A 218 12.88 -8.45 19.87
C ASP A 218 11.58 -9.19 19.53
N GLU A 219 11.52 -10.49 19.80
CA GLU A 219 10.33 -11.30 19.62
C GLU A 219 9.32 -11.12 20.77
N LYS A 220 9.79 -10.97 22.00
CA LYS A 220 8.95 -11.30 23.17
C LYS A 220 8.70 -10.15 24.15
N ASN A 221 9.63 -9.23 24.36
CA ASN A 221 9.61 -8.42 25.59
C ASN A 221 8.69 -7.20 25.54
N SER A 222 8.48 -6.66 24.39
CA SER A 222 7.74 -5.40 24.27
C SER A 222 6.21 -5.61 24.12
N ALA A 223 5.77 -6.78 23.67
CA ALA A 223 4.35 -7.09 23.55
C ALA A 223 3.63 -7.21 24.91
N ARG A 224 4.33 -7.66 25.94
CA ARG A 224 3.73 -7.83 27.29
C ARG A 224 3.23 -6.54 27.93
N THR A 225 3.83 -5.41 27.61
CA THR A 225 3.49 -4.13 28.24
C THR A 225 2.30 -3.44 27.57
N VAL A 226 2.16 -3.54 26.26
CA VAL A 226 1.11 -2.86 25.50
C VAL A 226 -0.18 -3.71 25.43
N VAL A 227 -0.06 -5.04 25.47
CA VAL A 227 -1.17 -5.96 25.21
C VAL A 227 -1.78 -6.53 26.51
N ARG A 228 -1.55 -5.91 27.65
CA ARG A 228 -2.21 -6.32 28.92
C ARG A 228 -3.74 -6.40 28.83
N ASN A 229 -4.35 -5.71 27.86
CA ASN A 229 -5.79 -5.67 27.65
C ASN A 229 -6.32 -6.65 26.62
N PHE A 230 -5.46 -7.40 25.92
CA PHE A 230 -5.88 -8.42 24.95
C PHE A 230 -5.76 -9.82 25.56
N LYS A 231 -6.77 -10.65 25.34
CA LYS A 231 -6.81 -12.02 25.88
C LYS A 231 -5.71 -12.94 25.32
N THR A 232 -5.09 -12.56 24.23
CA THR A 232 -4.00 -13.30 23.57
C THR A 232 -2.81 -12.38 23.37
N PRO A 233 -1.63 -12.68 23.92
CA PRO A 233 -0.43 -11.87 23.70
C PRO A 233 0.08 -12.10 22.27
N LEU A 234 -0.07 -11.10 21.41
CA LEU A 234 0.56 -11.08 20.09
C LEU A 234 1.96 -10.48 20.21
N SER A 235 2.92 -11.01 19.45
CA SER A 235 4.21 -10.36 19.27
C SER A 235 4.05 -9.06 18.47
N TYR A 236 5.01 -8.13 18.55
CA TYR A 236 4.95 -6.92 17.71
C TYR A 236 4.97 -7.24 16.22
N ILE A 237 5.65 -8.30 15.82
CA ILE A 237 5.64 -8.78 14.45
C ILE A 237 4.22 -9.15 14.03
N GLU A 238 3.50 -9.89 14.87
CA GLU A 238 2.11 -10.29 14.60
C GLU A 238 1.16 -9.09 14.58
N LEU A 239 1.31 -8.14 15.48
CA LEU A 239 0.51 -6.90 15.48
C LEU A 239 0.70 -6.10 14.19
N VAL A 240 1.95 -5.91 13.77
CA VAL A 240 2.26 -5.21 12.50
C VAL A 240 1.74 -6.01 11.30
N ALA A 241 1.92 -7.33 11.31
CA ALA A 241 1.42 -8.20 10.25
C ALA A 241 -0.11 -8.12 10.15
N GLN A 242 -0.82 -8.21 11.28
CA GLN A 242 -2.27 -8.11 11.31
C GLN A 242 -2.77 -6.75 10.79
N SER A 243 -2.16 -5.65 11.23
CA SER A 243 -2.49 -4.31 10.75
C SER A 243 -2.27 -4.15 9.24
N LEU A 244 -1.18 -4.72 8.72
CA LEU A 244 -0.89 -4.72 7.28
C LEU A 244 -1.91 -5.55 6.50
N ARG A 245 -2.28 -6.73 7.01
CA ARG A 245 -3.26 -7.60 6.37
C ARG A 245 -4.62 -6.93 6.29
N ASP A 246 -5.11 -6.44 7.42
CA ASP A 246 -6.46 -5.88 7.51
C ASP A 246 -6.58 -4.62 6.66
N GLY A 247 -5.60 -3.70 6.73
CA GLY A 247 -5.59 -2.49 5.91
C GLY A 247 -5.50 -2.78 4.41
N ASN A 248 -4.73 -3.78 3.98
CA ASN A 248 -4.65 -4.12 2.55
C ASN A 248 -5.84 -4.96 2.07
N ALA A 249 -6.45 -5.78 2.93
CA ALA A 249 -7.69 -6.47 2.60
C ALA A 249 -8.83 -5.49 2.31
N ASP A 250 -8.89 -4.37 3.07
CA ASP A 250 -9.83 -3.28 2.81
C ASP A 250 -9.66 -2.67 1.41
N TYR A 251 -8.44 -2.66 0.86
CA TYR A 251 -8.17 -2.21 -0.51
C TYR A 251 -8.40 -3.28 -1.59
N GLY A 252 -8.86 -4.48 -1.22
CA GLY A 252 -9.14 -5.56 -2.17
C GLY A 252 -7.96 -6.49 -2.45
N PHE A 253 -6.87 -6.42 -1.66
CA PHE A 253 -5.79 -7.39 -1.75
C PHE A 253 -6.14 -8.71 -1.09
N PHE A 254 -5.79 -9.80 -1.75
CA PHE A 254 -5.88 -11.15 -1.22
C PHE A 254 -4.61 -11.54 -0.49
N HIS A 255 -4.72 -12.47 0.43
CA HIS A 255 -3.60 -13.00 1.20
C HIS A 255 -3.58 -14.53 1.13
N ALA A 256 -2.40 -15.10 0.92
CA ALA A 256 -2.26 -16.55 0.91
C ALA A 256 -2.62 -17.14 2.29
N PRO A 257 -3.47 -18.16 2.37
CA PRO A 257 -3.80 -18.81 3.64
C PRO A 257 -2.53 -19.29 4.35
N ARG A 258 -2.38 -19.02 5.64
CA ARG A 258 -1.26 -19.44 6.51
C ARG A 258 0.13 -18.83 6.19
N HIS A 259 0.38 -18.35 4.97
CA HIS A 259 1.70 -17.93 4.50
C HIS A 259 1.67 -16.51 3.91
N TRP A 260 1.09 -15.57 4.63
CA TRP A 260 0.96 -14.18 4.17
C TRP A 260 2.01 -13.23 4.78
N TYR A 261 2.73 -13.67 5.80
CA TYR A 261 3.87 -12.93 6.35
C TYR A 261 4.98 -13.85 6.85
N ALA A 262 6.20 -13.32 6.92
CA ALA A 262 7.33 -13.91 7.63
C ALA A 262 7.94 -12.90 8.57
N GLY A 263 8.17 -13.32 9.81
CA GLY A 263 8.86 -12.55 10.83
C GLY A 263 10.30 -13.01 11.01
N ALA A 264 11.21 -12.07 11.24
CA ALA A 264 12.57 -12.33 11.67
C ALA A 264 12.95 -11.37 12.81
N TRP A 265 13.69 -11.87 13.78
CA TRP A 265 14.07 -11.10 14.97
C TRP A 265 15.46 -11.47 15.44
N ALA A 266 16.16 -10.52 16.11
CA ALA A 266 17.42 -10.78 16.78
C ALA A 266 17.17 -11.45 18.14
N ASP A 267 18.12 -12.29 18.58
CA ASP A 267 18.15 -12.74 19.98
C ASP A 267 18.57 -11.55 20.87
N PRO A 268 17.83 -11.24 21.93
CA PRO A 268 18.16 -10.13 22.82
C PRO A 268 19.52 -10.30 23.53
N ASN A 269 20.04 -11.53 23.60
CA ASN A 269 21.32 -11.84 24.20
C ASN A 269 22.51 -11.74 23.21
N GLU A 270 22.25 -11.51 21.95
CA GLU A 270 23.29 -11.37 20.94
C GLU A 270 23.46 -9.90 20.56
N GLU A 271 24.68 -9.40 20.52
CA GLU A 271 25.03 -8.05 20.03
C GLU A 271 24.71 -7.82 18.53
N LEU A 272 23.94 -8.69 17.96
CA LEU A 272 23.67 -8.95 16.56
C LEU A 272 22.90 -7.87 15.82
N CYS A 273 22.46 -6.84 16.49
CA CYS A 273 21.85 -5.68 15.81
C CYS A 273 22.81 -4.95 14.87
N ARG A 274 24.08 -5.29 14.89
CA ARG A 274 25.13 -4.64 14.10
C ARG A 274 25.48 -5.39 12.82
N ASP A 275 25.31 -6.71 12.78
CA ASP A 275 25.62 -7.50 11.60
C ASP A 275 24.38 -7.72 10.72
N LYS A 276 24.35 -7.05 9.59
CA LYS A 276 23.19 -6.98 8.69
C LYS A 276 23.02 -8.18 7.79
N GLN A 277 24.07 -8.95 7.62
CA GLN A 277 23.99 -10.19 6.84
C GLN A 277 23.24 -11.29 7.61
N HIS A 278 23.06 -11.11 8.90
CA HIS A 278 22.54 -12.15 9.79
C HIS A 278 21.15 -12.67 9.42
N PHE A 279 20.15 -11.81 9.19
CA PHE A 279 18.80 -12.32 8.91
C PHE A 279 18.66 -12.93 7.52
N SER A 280 19.34 -12.39 6.53
CA SER A 280 19.33 -12.96 5.18
C SER A 280 20.22 -14.19 5.05
N ALA A 281 21.24 -14.32 5.91
CA ALA A 281 22.12 -15.47 5.99
C ALA A 281 21.57 -16.59 6.89
N ASP A 282 20.61 -16.30 7.79
CA ASP A 282 19.97 -17.33 8.61
C ASP A 282 19.00 -18.17 7.76
N PRO A 283 19.31 -19.46 7.54
CA PRO A 283 18.48 -20.32 6.69
C PRO A 283 17.04 -20.43 7.19
N LYS A 284 16.80 -20.28 8.49
CA LYS A 284 15.46 -20.39 9.08
C LYS A 284 14.57 -19.21 8.67
N PHE A 285 15.11 -17.98 8.72
CA PHE A 285 14.35 -16.79 8.34
C PHE A 285 14.21 -16.69 6.83
N LEU A 286 15.28 -17.01 6.08
CA LEU A 286 15.24 -17.02 4.62
C LEU A 286 14.20 -18.03 4.13
N LYS A 287 14.20 -19.27 4.62
CA LYS A 287 13.22 -20.29 4.23
C LYS A 287 11.77 -19.85 4.50
N ARG A 288 11.51 -19.19 5.63
CA ARG A 288 10.18 -18.65 5.94
C ARG A 288 9.77 -17.55 4.94
N ALA A 289 10.68 -16.64 4.62
CA ALA A 289 10.43 -15.58 3.65
C ALA A 289 10.19 -16.15 2.25
N GLU A 290 10.95 -17.14 1.82
CA GLU A 290 10.75 -17.85 0.54
C GLU A 290 9.38 -18.52 0.45
N ILE A 291 8.93 -19.17 1.53
CA ILE A 291 7.58 -19.80 1.59
C ILE A 291 6.50 -18.73 1.37
N VAL A 292 6.62 -17.59 2.05
CA VAL A 292 5.65 -16.48 1.92
C VAL A 292 5.64 -15.90 0.51
N VAL A 293 6.80 -15.64 -0.06
CA VAL A 293 6.92 -15.13 -1.44
C VAL A 293 6.34 -16.12 -2.45
N LYS A 294 6.69 -17.39 -2.33
CA LYS A 294 6.17 -18.45 -3.20
C LYS A 294 4.66 -18.60 -3.09
N ALA A 295 4.11 -18.60 -1.89
CA ALA A 295 2.67 -18.68 -1.66
C ALA A 295 1.91 -17.49 -2.26
N ALA A 296 2.44 -16.27 -2.12
CA ALA A 296 1.84 -15.09 -2.72
C ALA A 296 1.85 -15.14 -4.26
N ILE A 297 2.96 -15.57 -4.86
CA ILE A 297 3.08 -15.73 -6.31
C ILE A 297 2.12 -16.80 -6.82
N GLN A 298 2.02 -17.95 -6.14
CA GLN A 298 1.11 -19.03 -6.51
C GLN A 298 -0.35 -18.57 -6.45
N LEU A 299 -0.75 -17.89 -5.38
CA LEU A 299 -2.10 -17.35 -5.26
C LEU A 299 -2.41 -16.36 -6.38
N ALA A 300 -1.48 -15.49 -6.74
CA ALA A 300 -1.67 -14.54 -7.85
C ALA A 300 -1.81 -15.26 -9.21
N GLN A 301 -1.08 -16.34 -9.42
CA GLN A 301 -1.23 -17.18 -10.62
C GLN A 301 -2.62 -17.82 -10.66
N GLU A 302 -3.09 -18.36 -9.55
CA GLU A 302 -4.43 -18.95 -9.41
C GLU A 302 -5.53 -17.91 -9.68
N LEU A 303 -5.41 -16.71 -9.11
CA LEU A 303 -6.37 -15.62 -9.33
C LEU A 303 -6.40 -15.11 -10.79
N ARG A 304 -5.30 -15.21 -11.52
CA ARG A 304 -5.25 -14.89 -12.96
C ARG A 304 -5.99 -15.92 -13.81
N ILE A 305 -5.95 -17.19 -13.41
CA ILE A 305 -6.63 -18.29 -14.12
C ILE A 305 -8.10 -18.30 -13.73
N ASN A 306 -8.39 -18.17 -12.44
CA ASN A 306 -9.71 -18.23 -11.85
C ASN A 306 -9.97 -16.95 -11.04
N PRO A 307 -10.30 -15.83 -11.69
CA PRO A 307 -10.52 -14.58 -10.99
C PRO A 307 -11.75 -14.66 -10.08
N VAL A 308 -11.60 -14.20 -8.86
CA VAL A 308 -12.72 -14.06 -7.91
C VAL A 308 -13.56 -12.85 -8.33
N PRO A 309 -14.85 -13.02 -8.62
CA PRO A 309 -15.72 -11.90 -8.97
C PRO A 309 -15.78 -10.88 -7.82
N PHE A 310 -15.84 -9.60 -8.16
CA PHE A 310 -16.14 -8.54 -7.20
C PHE A 310 -17.66 -8.47 -7.04
N ASP A 311 -18.15 -8.69 -5.82
CA ASP A 311 -19.58 -8.76 -5.51
C ASP A 311 -20.19 -7.41 -5.07
N GLY A 312 -19.52 -6.32 -5.38
CA GLY A 312 -20.07 -4.96 -5.21
C GLY A 312 -20.13 -4.44 -3.77
N GLY A 313 -19.49 -5.12 -2.81
CA GLY A 313 -19.37 -4.54 -1.47
C GLY A 313 -19.78 -5.40 -0.29
N ALA A 314 -20.09 -6.66 -0.48
CA ALA A 314 -20.08 -7.60 0.63
C ALA A 314 -18.63 -7.88 1.05
N ARG A 315 -18.00 -6.90 1.72
CA ARG A 315 -16.73 -7.07 2.45
C ARG A 315 -16.96 -7.95 3.69
N THR A 316 -17.69 -9.03 3.52
CA THR A 316 -17.85 -10.03 4.55
C THR A 316 -16.56 -10.81 4.65
N ASN A 317 -15.86 -10.61 5.76
CA ASN A 317 -14.85 -11.49 6.37
C ASN A 317 -14.58 -12.78 5.56
N ARG A 318 -13.80 -12.66 4.48
CA ARG A 318 -13.22 -13.82 3.83
C ARG A 318 -11.93 -14.14 4.58
N THR A 319 -12.11 -14.88 5.67
CA THR A 319 -11.04 -15.54 6.43
C THR A 319 -10.28 -16.54 5.56
#